data_d8aa7f585e17a3dbe4b3f31ef254a119
#
_entry.id   d8aa7f585e17a3dbe4b3f31ef254a119
#
_cell.length_a   1.000
_cell.length_b   1.000
_cell.length_c   1.000
_cell.angle_alpha   90.00
_cell.angle_beta   90.00
_cell.angle_gamma   90.00
#
_symmetry.space_group_name_H-M   'P 1'
#
loop_
_entity.id
_entity.type
_entity.pdbx_description
1 polymer ?
#
loop_
_entity_poly.entity_id
_entity_poly.type
_entity_poly.pdbx_seq_one_letter_code
_entity_poly.pdbx_strand_id
1 'polypeptide(L)'
;MARGLRVTGTEIVGLVPKSAILDAGKHYLKMQNRSLGIPEHEIIKIAVKSMGLDELKPFKPEEKVIEYLIEADNKKKKLVDLTCTGFAEETASESPAPGGGSISAYMGALGAALGTMVANLSSHKPGWDARWEEFSDWADKGQKLMTELLHLVDEDTEAFNRIMNVFSMPKGTDEEKAARSAALQEATLYATQVPLRTMQTSFKVFEIVKAMAEQGNPNSVTDAGVGALAARSAVLGACLNVKINAAGLKDRAVADDLIGQANRIVADAEKAEREILEIVESKIK
;
A
#
# COMPACT_ATOMS: atom_id res chain seq x y z
N MET A 1 14.39 28.93 21.77
CA MET A 1 15.44 29.91 21.47
C MET A 1 15.08 31.34 21.88
N ALA A 2 13.83 31.70 21.96
CA ALA A 2 13.38 33.05 22.40
C ALA A 2 13.85 33.46 23.82
N ARG A 3 14.35 32.52 24.63
CA ARG A 3 14.88 32.76 25.99
C ARG A 3 16.40 32.60 26.13
N GLY A 4 17.13 32.55 25.00
CA GLY A 4 18.60 32.39 25.02
C GLY A 4 19.11 31.00 25.40
N LEU A 5 18.21 30.00 25.58
CA LEU A 5 18.59 28.64 25.92
C LEU A 5 18.63 27.77 24.67
N ARG A 6 19.58 26.85 24.59
CA ARG A 6 19.71 25.84 23.57
C ARG A 6 19.32 24.47 24.16
N VAL A 7 18.35 23.82 23.56
CA VAL A 7 18.04 22.41 23.87
C VAL A 7 19.03 21.55 23.10
N THR A 8 19.78 20.70 23.80
CA THR A 8 20.80 19.81 23.22
C THR A 8 20.36 18.37 23.07
N GLY A 9 19.25 17.99 23.72
CA GLY A 9 18.65 16.67 23.59
C GLY A 9 17.33 16.62 24.34
N THR A 10 16.50 15.66 23.98
CA THR A 10 15.24 15.36 24.65
C THR A 10 15.11 13.85 24.88
N GLU A 11 14.23 13.47 25.80
CA GLU A 11 13.97 12.06 26.09
C GLU A 11 12.45 11.80 26.14
N ILE A 12 12.00 10.69 25.54
CA ILE A 12 10.65 10.17 25.73
C ILE A 12 10.69 9.21 26.92
N VAL A 13 10.06 9.62 28.03
CA VAL A 13 9.88 8.78 29.21
C VAL A 13 8.62 7.94 29.02
N GLY A 14 8.78 6.63 28.76
CA GLY A 14 7.68 5.71 28.46
C GLY A 14 7.51 5.45 26.96
N LEU A 15 6.28 5.31 26.52
CA LEU A 15 5.88 4.94 25.15
C LEU A 15 5.25 6.13 24.44
N VAL A 16 5.29 6.10 23.09
CA VAL A 16 4.73 7.13 22.22
C VAL A 16 3.86 6.48 21.12
N PRO A 17 2.67 7.04 20.81
CA PRO A 17 1.91 6.60 19.64
C PRO A 17 2.67 6.89 18.35
N LYS A 18 2.59 5.97 17.38
CA LYS A 18 3.25 6.12 16.08
C LYS A 18 2.83 7.43 15.36
N SER A 19 1.56 7.77 15.44
CA SER A 19 1.03 9.02 14.85
C SER A 19 1.77 10.27 15.36
N ALA A 20 2.04 10.36 16.65
CA ALA A 20 2.69 11.54 17.24
C ALA A 20 4.14 11.71 16.74
N ILE A 21 4.89 10.62 16.60
CA ILE A 21 6.29 10.70 16.09
C ILE A 21 6.31 10.95 14.57
N LEU A 22 5.33 10.42 13.83
CA LEU A 22 5.17 10.72 12.41
C LEU A 22 4.80 12.18 12.17
N ASP A 23 3.88 12.74 12.96
CA ASP A 23 3.49 14.15 12.86
C ASP A 23 4.68 15.08 13.14
N ALA A 24 5.51 14.74 14.14
CA ALA A 24 6.74 15.46 14.40
C ALA A 24 7.71 15.41 13.21
N GLY A 25 7.92 14.23 12.62
CA GLY A 25 8.79 14.07 11.45
C GLY A 25 8.28 14.86 10.23
N LYS A 26 6.99 14.79 9.95
CA LYS A 26 6.34 15.58 8.88
C LYS A 26 6.46 17.08 9.12
N HIS A 27 6.32 17.54 10.37
CA HIS A 27 6.53 18.94 10.72
C HIS A 27 7.94 19.42 10.34
N TYR A 28 8.97 18.67 10.71
CA TYR A 28 10.36 19.03 10.40
C TYR A 28 10.67 18.94 8.90
N LEU A 29 10.07 18.00 8.17
CA LEU A 29 10.20 17.94 6.72
C LEU A 29 9.60 19.18 6.05
N LYS A 30 8.42 19.63 6.48
CA LYS A 30 7.78 20.87 5.99
C LYS A 30 8.66 22.09 6.27
N MET A 31 9.22 22.20 7.48
CA MET A 31 10.14 23.31 7.80
C MET A 31 11.40 23.35 6.92
N GLN A 32 11.76 22.22 6.33
CA GLN A 32 12.93 22.08 5.45
C GLN A 32 12.55 22.15 3.97
N ASN A 33 11.29 22.40 3.64
CA ASN A 33 10.73 22.33 2.28
C ASN A 33 11.04 21.00 1.59
N ARG A 34 10.91 19.88 2.34
CA ARG A 34 11.15 18.52 1.87
C ARG A 34 9.86 17.72 1.70
N SER A 35 9.84 16.83 0.73
CA SER A 35 8.70 15.95 0.47
C SER A 35 8.31 15.13 1.70
N LEU A 36 7.01 15.01 1.93
CA LEU A 36 6.40 14.15 2.96
C LEU A 36 6.20 12.71 2.47
N GLY A 37 6.25 12.47 1.17
CA GLY A 37 6.02 11.17 0.56
C GLY A 37 7.25 10.27 0.59
N ILE A 38 7.86 10.12 1.75
CA ILE A 38 8.97 9.23 2.02
C ILE A 38 8.54 8.09 2.95
N PRO A 39 9.27 6.96 3.00
CA PRO A 39 8.94 5.83 3.86
C PRO A 39 8.79 6.20 5.34
N GLU A 40 7.88 5.53 6.04
CA GLU A 40 7.56 5.78 7.44
C GLU A 40 8.81 5.80 8.35
N HIS A 41 9.70 4.84 8.17
CA HIS A 41 10.94 4.76 8.95
C HIS A 41 11.87 5.96 8.74
N GLU A 42 11.89 6.56 7.55
CA GLU A 42 12.66 7.79 7.29
C GLU A 42 11.99 9.00 7.94
N ILE A 43 10.66 9.08 7.97
CA ILE A 43 9.94 10.15 8.69
C ILE A 43 10.27 10.09 10.19
N ILE A 44 10.26 8.88 10.77
CA ILE A 44 10.60 8.66 12.18
C ILE A 44 12.07 9.06 12.45
N LYS A 45 12.98 8.69 11.57
CA LYS A 45 14.39 9.07 11.67
C LYS A 45 14.59 10.60 11.65
N ILE A 46 13.84 11.30 10.80
CA ILE A 46 13.84 12.78 10.80
C ILE A 46 13.31 13.32 12.14
N ALA A 47 12.23 12.76 12.68
CA ALA A 47 11.69 13.15 13.98
C ALA A 47 12.74 12.95 15.09
N VAL A 48 13.34 11.77 15.16
CA VAL A 48 14.37 11.42 16.16
C VAL A 48 15.54 12.40 16.13
N LYS A 49 16.09 12.66 14.93
CA LYS A 49 17.20 13.58 14.75
C LYS A 49 16.83 15.03 15.06
N SER A 50 15.71 15.50 14.56
CA SER A 50 15.30 16.90 14.71
C SER A 50 14.89 17.26 16.13
N MET A 51 14.36 16.31 16.90
CA MET A 51 14.03 16.48 18.31
C MET A 51 15.20 16.17 19.25
N GLY A 52 16.31 15.64 18.76
CA GLY A 52 17.45 15.24 19.57
C GLY A 52 17.15 14.09 20.52
N LEU A 53 16.30 13.14 20.11
CA LEU A 53 15.90 12.00 20.95
C LEU A 53 17.02 10.98 21.14
N ASP A 54 18.01 10.96 20.26
CA ASP A 54 19.17 10.07 20.31
C ASP A 54 20.46 10.75 20.83
N GLU A 55 20.38 11.99 21.31
CA GLU A 55 21.54 12.74 21.81
C GLU A 55 21.99 12.26 23.20
N LEU A 56 21.06 11.82 24.04
CA LEU A 56 21.38 11.34 25.40
C LEU A 56 21.67 9.83 25.42
N LYS A 57 20.94 9.06 24.63
CA LYS A 57 21.10 7.61 24.45
C LYS A 57 20.44 7.20 23.12
N PRO A 58 20.83 6.08 22.49
CA PRO A 58 20.22 5.61 21.26
C PRO A 58 18.70 5.49 21.42
N PHE A 59 17.95 6.12 20.52
CA PHE A 59 16.49 5.96 20.46
C PHE A 59 16.15 4.79 19.53
N LYS A 60 15.43 3.82 20.05
CA LYS A 60 14.98 2.63 19.31
C LYS A 60 13.47 2.69 19.13
N PRO A 61 12.98 3.01 17.93
CA PRO A 61 11.56 3.09 17.65
C PRO A 61 10.80 1.81 18.03
N GLU A 62 11.39 0.64 17.77
CA GLU A 62 10.84 -0.68 18.06
C GLU A 62 10.60 -0.94 19.57
N GLU A 63 11.28 -0.22 20.46
CA GLU A 63 11.14 -0.30 21.92
C GLU A 63 10.26 0.82 22.50
N LYS A 64 9.92 1.84 21.70
CA LYS A 64 9.27 3.07 22.19
C LYS A 64 7.92 3.37 21.51
N VAL A 65 7.72 2.92 20.29
CA VAL A 65 6.47 3.15 19.54
C VAL A 65 5.49 2.03 19.86
N ILE A 66 4.30 2.41 20.33
CA ILE A 66 3.28 1.47 20.81
C ILE A 66 2.91 0.45 19.74
N GLU A 67 2.65 0.92 18.52
CA GLU A 67 2.22 0.07 17.40
C GLU A 67 3.30 -0.94 17.02
N TYR A 68 4.58 -0.58 17.10
CA TYR A 68 5.67 -1.51 16.81
C TYR A 68 5.81 -2.61 17.88
N LEU A 69 5.54 -2.28 19.14
CA LEU A 69 5.50 -3.29 20.20
C LEU A 69 4.35 -4.28 20.01
N ILE A 70 3.16 -3.78 19.61
CA ILE A 70 2.00 -4.64 19.30
C ILE A 70 2.30 -5.53 18.08
N GLU A 71 2.94 -4.98 17.05
CA GLU A 71 3.33 -5.74 15.86
C GLU A 71 4.40 -6.80 16.18
N ALA A 72 5.35 -6.50 17.06
CA ALA A 72 6.38 -7.44 17.49
C ALA A 72 5.81 -8.66 18.25
N ASP A 73 4.72 -8.48 19.00
CA ASP A 73 4.01 -9.59 19.65
C ASP A 73 3.26 -10.47 18.64
N ASN A 74 2.89 -9.93 17.48
CA ASN A 74 2.27 -10.65 16.38
C ASN A 74 3.32 -11.30 15.48
N LYS A 75 3.85 -12.47 15.88
CA LYS A 75 4.93 -13.21 15.20
C LYS A 75 4.55 -13.84 13.84
N LYS A 76 3.50 -13.41 13.19
CA LYS A 76 3.20 -13.89 11.83
C LYS A 76 4.22 -13.32 10.85
N LYS A 77 4.94 -14.22 10.14
CA LYS A 77 5.75 -13.81 8.98
C LYS A 77 4.83 -13.20 7.93
N LYS A 78 5.09 -11.96 7.56
CA LYS A 78 4.39 -11.28 6.47
C LYS A 78 5.09 -11.58 5.15
N LEU A 79 4.33 -11.72 4.07
CA LEU A 79 4.89 -11.90 2.72
C LEU A 79 5.70 -10.67 2.29
N VAL A 80 5.24 -9.47 2.69
CA VAL A 80 5.92 -8.21 2.38
C VAL A 80 7.28 -8.04 3.07
N ASP A 81 7.60 -8.86 4.08
CA ASP A 81 8.92 -8.85 4.75
C ASP A 81 9.96 -9.71 4.01
N LEU A 82 9.54 -10.46 2.99
CA LEU A 82 10.46 -11.27 2.18
C LEU A 82 11.31 -10.37 1.27
N THR A 83 12.52 -10.83 0.98
CA THR A 83 13.30 -10.20 -0.10
C THR A 83 12.60 -10.40 -1.45
N CYS A 84 12.90 -9.59 -2.46
CA CYS A 84 12.35 -9.77 -3.81
C CYS A 84 12.58 -11.19 -4.33
N THR A 85 13.78 -11.78 -4.10
CA THR A 85 14.08 -13.15 -4.47
C THR A 85 13.23 -14.13 -3.67
N GLY A 86 13.19 -14.00 -2.34
CA GLY A 86 12.40 -14.88 -1.48
C GLY A 86 10.91 -14.83 -1.78
N PHE A 87 10.35 -13.67 -2.12
CA PHE A 87 8.96 -13.54 -2.52
C PHE A 87 8.68 -14.27 -3.85
N ALA A 88 9.59 -14.16 -4.82
CA ALA A 88 9.46 -14.88 -6.09
C ALA A 88 9.60 -16.40 -5.92
N GLU A 89 10.54 -16.85 -5.08
CA GLU A 89 10.76 -18.28 -4.78
C GLU A 89 9.54 -18.87 -4.04
N GLU A 90 8.99 -18.16 -3.04
CA GLU A 90 7.77 -18.59 -2.35
C GLU A 90 6.58 -18.68 -3.31
N THR A 91 6.43 -17.68 -4.21
CA THR A 91 5.38 -17.70 -5.26
C THR A 91 5.52 -18.90 -6.20
N ALA A 92 6.75 -19.31 -6.50
CA ALA A 92 7.03 -20.42 -7.40
C ALA A 92 6.96 -21.81 -6.71
N SER A 93 6.75 -21.85 -5.40
CA SER A 93 6.71 -23.06 -4.60
C SER A 93 5.33 -23.77 -4.67
N GLU A 94 5.19 -24.87 -3.95
CA GLU A 94 3.92 -25.57 -3.74
C GLU A 94 3.03 -24.87 -2.67
N SER A 95 3.48 -23.75 -2.11
CA SER A 95 2.71 -22.96 -1.13
C SER A 95 1.44 -22.40 -1.78
N PRO A 96 0.27 -22.47 -1.11
CA PRO A 96 -0.94 -21.88 -1.63
C PRO A 96 -0.94 -20.34 -1.62
N ALA A 97 0.05 -19.72 -0.98
CA ALA A 97 0.26 -18.27 -0.91
C ALA A 97 1.77 -17.96 -0.97
N PRO A 98 2.17 -16.83 -1.64
CA PRO A 98 1.33 -15.84 -2.29
C PRO A 98 0.67 -16.34 -3.58
N GLY A 99 -0.62 -16.03 -3.76
CA GLY A 99 -1.38 -16.31 -4.97
C GLY A 99 -1.55 -15.07 -5.86
N GLY A 100 -2.43 -15.21 -6.88
CA GLY A 100 -2.70 -14.14 -7.85
C GLY A 100 -3.24 -12.85 -7.22
N GLY A 101 -3.96 -12.91 -6.11
CA GLY A 101 -4.45 -11.73 -5.39
C GLY A 101 -3.33 -10.97 -4.71
N SER A 102 -2.47 -11.65 -3.96
CA SER A 102 -1.28 -11.06 -3.34
C SER A 102 -0.33 -10.44 -4.39
N ILE A 103 -0.09 -11.14 -5.52
CA ILE A 103 0.71 -10.61 -6.64
C ILE A 103 0.07 -9.36 -7.23
N SER A 104 -1.26 -9.35 -7.41
CA SER A 104 -1.97 -8.17 -7.94
C SER A 104 -1.83 -6.97 -7.01
N ALA A 105 -1.96 -7.15 -5.69
CA ALA A 105 -1.74 -6.10 -4.71
C ALA A 105 -0.30 -5.55 -4.76
N TYR A 106 0.68 -6.44 -4.87
CA TYR A 106 2.09 -6.04 -4.97
C TYR A 106 2.40 -5.27 -6.26
N MET A 107 1.85 -5.69 -7.41
CA MET A 107 1.96 -4.91 -8.66
C MET A 107 1.38 -3.50 -8.50
N GLY A 108 0.22 -3.37 -7.85
CA GLY A 108 -0.37 -2.07 -7.55
C GLY A 108 0.52 -1.21 -6.65
N ALA A 109 1.14 -1.82 -5.63
CA ALA A 109 2.08 -1.15 -4.74
C ALA A 109 3.31 -0.63 -5.49
N LEU A 110 3.86 -1.41 -6.43
CA LEU A 110 4.98 -0.98 -7.28
C LEU A 110 4.58 0.16 -8.21
N GLY A 111 3.35 0.13 -8.77
CA GLY A 111 2.81 1.24 -9.56
C GLY A 111 2.71 2.54 -8.74
N ALA A 112 2.19 2.46 -7.51
CA ALA A 112 2.15 3.58 -6.58
C ALA A 112 3.54 4.08 -6.19
N ALA A 113 4.49 3.15 -5.98
CA ALA A 113 5.88 3.49 -5.68
C ALA A 113 6.55 4.28 -6.80
N LEU A 114 6.34 3.90 -8.08
CA LEU A 114 6.86 4.64 -9.23
C LEU A 114 6.27 6.04 -9.33
N GLY A 115 4.95 6.19 -9.18
CA GLY A 115 4.31 7.51 -9.13
C GLY A 115 4.86 8.38 -8.00
N THR A 116 5.06 7.78 -6.81
CA THR A 116 5.67 8.45 -5.64
C THR A 116 7.11 8.88 -5.92
N MET A 117 7.89 8.01 -6.55
CA MET A 117 9.28 8.32 -6.94
C MET A 117 9.34 9.53 -7.87
N VAL A 118 8.52 9.54 -8.92
CA VAL A 118 8.49 10.68 -9.87
C VAL A 118 8.09 11.97 -9.15
N ALA A 119 7.11 11.91 -8.24
CA ALA A 119 6.70 13.06 -7.44
C ALA A 119 7.83 13.55 -6.53
N ASN A 120 8.54 12.66 -5.84
CA ASN A 120 9.70 13.01 -5.01
C ASN A 120 10.83 13.65 -5.83
N LEU A 121 11.17 13.08 -7.00
CA LEU A 121 12.17 13.64 -7.90
C LEU A 121 11.77 15.02 -8.44
N SER A 122 10.47 15.25 -8.61
CA SER A 122 9.92 16.54 -9.06
C SER A 122 9.95 17.58 -7.94
N SER A 123 9.62 17.19 -6.71
CA SER A 123 9.65 18.05 -5.51
C SER A 123 11.04 18.65 -5.24
N HIS A 124 12.10 17.93 -5.59
CA HIS A 124 13.49 18.35 -5.34
C HIS A 124 14.25 18.71 -6.62
N LYS A 125 13.54 18.89 -7.74
CA LYS A 125 14.17 19.27 -8.99
C LYS A 125 14.69 20.70 -8.94
N PRO A 126 15.98 20.95 -9.24
CA PRO A 126 16.53 22.31 -9.26
C PRO A 126 15.72 23.25 -10.14
N GLY A 127 15.40 24.43 -9.63
CA GLY A 127 14.57 25.42 -10.31
C GLY A 127 13.05 25.21 -10.19
N TRP A 128 12.60 24.16 -9.48
CA TRP A 128 11.19 23.88 -9.20
C TRP A 128 10.81 24.13 -7.74
N ASP A 129 11.64 24.85 -7.00
CA ASP A 129 11.50 25.08 -5.56
C ASP A 129 10.12 25.65 -5.17
N ALA A 130 9.50 26.46 -6.03
CA ALA A 130 8.15 27.00 -5.79
C ALA A 130 7.03 25.94 -5.87
N ARG A 131 7.31 24.77 -6.42
CA ARG A 131 6.34 23.67 -6.61
C ARG A 131 6.60 22.48 -5.70
N TRP A 132 7.53 22.60 -4.75
CA TRP A 132 7.92 21.46 -3.90
C TRP A 132 6.73 20.89 -3.12
N GLU A 133 5.82 21.74 -2.65
CA GLU A 133 4.66 21.32 -1.85
C GLU A 133 3.66 20.54 -2.69
N GLU A 134 3.36 21.01 -3.90
CA GLU A 134 2.49 20.31 -4.86
C GLU A 134 2.95 18.87 -5.11
N PHE A 135 4.23 18.69 -5.41
CA PHE A 135 4.79 17.37 -5.65
C PHE A 135 4.93 16.53 -4.37
N SER A 136 5.17 17.19 -3.24
CA SER A 136 5.15 16.53 -1.93
C SER A 136 3.77 15.95 -1.60
N ASP A 137 2.68 16.65 -1.95
CA ASP A 137 1.32 16.17 -1.73
C ASP A 137 1.02 14.93 -2.60
N TRP A 138 1.45 14.95 -3.87
CA TRP A 138 1.37 13.77 -4.72
C TRP A 138 2.18 12.59 -4.18
N ALA A 139 3.36 12.84 -3.68
CA ALA A 139 4.21 11.82 -3.10
C ALA A 139 3.62 11.23 -1.80
N ASP A 140 3.06 12.06 -0.89
CA ASP A 140 2.39 11.58 0.32
C ASP A 140 1.15 10.75 -0.01
N LYS A 141 0.38 11.15 -1.04
CA LYS A 141 -0.76 10.38 -1.54
C LYS A 141 -0.32 9.01 -2.08
N GLY A 142 0.75 8.98 -2.88
CA GLY A 142 1.30 7.74 -3.43
C GLY A 142 1.85 6.81 -2.37
N GLN A 143 2.54 7.36 -1.36
CA GLN A 143 3.04 6.59 -0.22
C GLN A 143 1.91 5.90 0.55
N LYS A 144 0.77 6.58 0.76
CA LYS A 144 -0.40 6.01 1.42
C LYS A 144 -1.00 4.85 0.61
N LEU A 145 -1.15 5.02 -0.71
CA LEU A 145 -1.67 3.96 -1.59
C LEU A 145 -0.72 2.76 -1.62
N MET A 146 0.59 3.00 -1.70
CA MET A 146 1.59 1.94 -1.65
C MET A 146 1.49 1.14 -0.34
N THR A 147 1.39 1.83 0.80
CA THR A 147 1.28 1.18 2.11
C THR A 147 0.00 0.34 2.23
N GLU A 148 -1.14 0.86 1.75
CA GLU A 148 -2.40 0.13 1.73
C GLU A 148 -2.32 -1.12 0.84
N LEU A 149 -1.72 -1.01 -0.35
CA LEU A 149 -1.56 -2.12 -1.26
C LEU A 149 -0.59 -3.19 -0.72
N LEU A 150 0.48 -2.80 -0.03
CA LEU A 150 1.35 -3.74 0.68
C LEU A 150 0.60 -4.48 1.79
N HIS A 151 -0.28 -3.80 2.53
CA HIS A 151 -1.13 -4.47 3.51
C HIS A 151 -2.06 -5.51 2.85
N LEU A 152 -2.63 -5.18 1.69
CA LEU A 152 -3.52 -6.08 0.93
C LEU A 152 -2.81 -7.32 0.40
N VAL A 153 -1.47 -7.32 0.25
CA VAL A 153 -0.68 -8.53 -0.08
C VAL A 153 -0.87 -9.61 0.97
N ASP A 154 -0.72 -9.26 2.24
CA ASP A 154 -0.86 -10.21 3.36
C ASP A 154 -2.32 -10.51 3.67
N GLU A 155 -3.21 -9.52 3.52
CA GLU A 155 -4.64 -9.69 3.76
C GLU A 155 -5.30 -10.66 2.78
N ASP A 156 -4.83 -10.73 1.52
CA ASP A 156 -5.27 -11.73 0.55
C ASP A 156 -4.98 -13.15 1.04
N THR A 157 -3.78 -13.38 1.56
CA THR A 157 -3.39 -14.64 2.18
C THR A 157 -4.24 -14.96 3.43
N GLU A 158 -4.51 -13.96 4.27
CA GLU A 158 -5.38 -14.14 5.43
C GLU A 158 -6.82 -14.50 5.05
N ALA A 159 -7.33 -13.89 3.98
CA ALA A 159 -8.67 -14.21 3.45
C ALA A 159 -8.75 -15.65 2.96
N PHE A 160 -7.72 -16.13 2.26
CA PHE A 160 -7.60 -17.53 1.88
C PHE A 160 -7.55 -18.46 3.10
N ASN A 161 -6.74 -18.14 4.11
CA ASN A 161 -6.62 -18.93 5.33
C ASN A 161 -7.94 -19.02 6.10
N ARG A 162 -8.79 -17.98 6.08
CA ARG A 162 -10.14 -18.03 6.66
C ARG A 162 -11.00 -19.11 5.99
N ILE A 163 -10.96 -19.23 4.67
CA ILE A 163 -11.67 -20.29 3.94
C ILE A 163 -11.12 -21.66 4.36
N MET A 164 -9.80 -21.83 4.41
CA MET A 164 -9.17 -23.09 4.80
C MET A 164 -9.54 -23.51 6.23
N ASN A 165 -9.64 -22.56 7.17
CA ASN A 165 -10.05 -22.82 8.54
C ASN A 165 -11.49 -23.34 8.63
N VAL A 166 -12.39 -22.93 7.74
CA VAL A 166 -13.76 -23.45 7.71
C VAL A 166 -13.79 -24.94 7.35
N PHE A 167 -12.84 -25.41 6.51
CA PHE A 167 -12.80 -26.83 6.17
C PHE A 167 -12.46 -27.74 7.34
N SER A 168 -11.84 -27.23 8.40
CA SER A 168 -11.54 -27.95 9.65
C SER A 168 -12.69 -27.92 10.67
N MET A 169 -13.77 -27.15 10.42
CA MET A 169 -14.93 -27.09 11.31
C MET A 169 -15.70 -28.42 11.35
N PRO A 170 -16.32 -28.77 12.50
CA PRO A 170 -17.18 -29.95 12.64
C PRO A 170 -18.31 -29.99 11.59
N LYS A 171 -18.71 -31.23 11.19
CA LYS A 171 -19.75 -31.48 10.18
C LYS A 171 -20.59 -32.71 10.48
N GLY A 172 -20.65 -33.15 11.74
CA GLY A 172 -21.35 -34.37 12.16
C GLY A 172 -22.86 -34.17 12.26
N THR A 173 -23.31 -33.07 12.86
CA THR A 173 -24.74 -32.77 13.03
C THR A 173 -25.25 -31.79 11.96
N ASP A 174 -26.58 -31.63 11.86
CA ASP A 174 -27.15 -30.67 10.88
C ASP A 174 -26.92 -29.21 11.31
N GLU A 175 -26.86 -28.95 12.62
CA GLU A 175 -26.48 -27.66 13.16
C GLU A 175 -25.00 -27.31 12.81
N GLU A 176 -24.09 -28.27 12.96
CA GLU A 176 -22.68 -28.09 12.58
C GLU A 176 -22.52 -27.83 11.07
N LYS A 177 -23.24 -28.58 10.24
CA LYS A 177 -23.25 -28.36 8.78
C LYS A 177 -23.79 -26.98 8.42
N ALA A 178 -24.86 -26.54 9.07
CA ALA A 178 -25.44 -25.21 8.84
C ALA A 178 -24.45 -24.10 9.28
N ALA A 179 -23.86 -24.22 10.45
CA ALA A 179 -22.85 -23.26 10.96
C ALA A 179 -21.64 -23.19 10.01
N ARG A 180 -21.10 -24.35 9.59
CA ARG A 180 -19.99 -24.42 8.63
C ARG A 180 -20.34 -23.82 7.28
N SER A 181 -21.57 -24.04 6.78
CA SER A 181 -22.04 -23.43 5.52
C SER A 181 -22.13 -21.91 5.63
N ALA A 182 -22.62 -21.37 6.75
CA ALA A 182 -22.67 -19.93 7.00
C ALA A 182 -21.26 -19.33 7.08
N ALA A 183 -20.37 -19.93 7.86
CA ALA A 183 -18.98 -19.49 7.98
C ALA A 183 -18.25 -19.51 6.63
N LEU A 184 -18.51 -20.52 5.78
CA LEU A 184 -17.94 -20.59 4.43
C LEU A 184 -18.41 -19.42 3.56
N GLN A 185 -19.70 -19.07 3.62
CA GLN A 185 -20.22 -17.94 2.84
C GLN A 185 -19.64 -16.60 3.32
N GLU A 186 -19.50 -16.40 4.63
CA GLU A 186 -18.85 -15.22 5.19
C GLU A 186 -17.38 -15.13 4.77
N ALA A 187 -16.61 -16.21 4.89
CA ALA A 187 -15.21 -16.25 4.47
C ALA A 187 -15.06 -16.03 2.96
N THR A 188 -15.97 -16.60 2.14
CA THR A 188 -15.95 -16.41 0.69
C THR A 188 -16.28 -14.96 0.30
N LEU A 189 -17.25 -14.34 0.97
CA LEU A 189 -17.57 -12.93 0.75
C LEU A 189 -16.35 -12.04 1.07
N TYR A 190 -15.71 -12.26 2.22
CA TYR A 190 -14.50 -11.53 2.60
C TYR A 190 -13.37 -11.73 1.58
N ALA A 191 -13.12 -12.99 1.15
CA ALA A 191 -12.12 -13.30 0.13
C ALA A 191 -12.44 -12.70 -1.25
N THR A 192 -13.71 -12.34 -1.51
CA THR A 192 -14.10 -11.60 -2.72
C THR A 192 -13.90 -10.09 -2.55
N GLN A 193 -14.13 -9.57 -1.36
CA GLN A 193 -13.99 -8.14 -1.06
C GLN A 193 -12.53 -7.67 -1.03
N VAL A 194 -11.59 -8.52 -0.59
CA VAL A 194 -10.16 -8.16 -0.55
C VAL A 194 -9.61 -7.82 -1.93
N PRO A 195 -9.71 -8.68 -2.96
CA PRO A 195 -9.26 -8.32 -4.30
C PRO A 195 -10.05 -7.15 -4.92
N LEU A 196 -11.33 -6.96 -4.58
CA LEU A 196 -12.07 -5.77 -5.02
C LEU A 196 -11.47 -4.49 -4.42
N ARG A 197 -11.06 -4.48 -3.15
CA ARG A 197 -10.34 -3.35 -2.54
C ARG A 197 -8.97 -3.15 -3.20
N THR A 198 -8.28 -4.23 -3.55
CA THR A 198 -7.04 -4.15 -4.33
C THR A 198 -7.26 -3.43 -5.66
N MET A 199 -8.35 -3.75 -6.38
CA MET A 199 -8.72 -3.04 -7.60
C MET A 199 -8.99 -1.55 -7.35
N GLN A 200 -9.81 -1.23 -6.35
CA GLN A 200 -10.20 0.14 -6.01
C GLN A 200 -8.99 0.99 -5.61
N THR A 201 -8.06 0.44 -4.84
CA THR A 201 -6.86 1.14 -4.39
C THR A 201 -5.85 1.27 -5.53
N SER A 202 -5.65 0.22 -6.34
CA SER A 202 -4.80 0.28 -7.54
C SER A 202 -5.33 1.27 -8.58
N PHE A 203 -6.66 1.40 -8.72
CA PHE A 203 -7.24 2.38 -9.63
C PHE A 203 -6.91 3.84 -9.24
N LYS A 204 -6.84 4.14 -7.94
CA LYS A 204 -6.43 5.47 -7.47
C LYS A 204 -4.98 5.84 -7.86
N VAL A 205 -4.14 4.85 -8.16
CA VAL A 205 -2.75 5.07 -8.60
C VAL A 205 -2.70 5.83 -9.92
N PHE A 206 -3.69 5.62 -10.82
CA PHE A 206 -3.74 6.30 -12.11
C PHE A 206 -3.77 7.82 -12.00
N GLU A 207 -4.41 8.38 -10.96
CA GLU A 207 -4.43 9.81 -10.73
C GLU A 207 -3.02 10.37 -10.51
N ILE A 208 -2.20 9.66 -9.73
CA ILE A 208 -0.83 10.08 -9.42
C ILE A 208 0.06 9.95 -10.64
N VAL A 209 0.06 8.77 -11.30
CA VAL A 209 0.94 8.53 -12.44
C VAL A 209 0.55 9.40 -13.65
N LYS A 210 -0.75 9.76 -13.81
CA LYS A 210 -1.21 10.72 -14.82
C LYS A 210 -0.65 12.10 -14.53
N ALA A 211 -0.81 12.61 -13.31
CA ALA A 211 -0.26 13.90 -12.91
C ALA A 211 1.27 13.93 -13.11
N MET A 212 1.96 12.83 -12.80
CA MET A 212 3.41 12.73 -12.98
C MET A 212 3.81 12.62 -14.45
N ALA A 213 3.02 11.97 -15.31
CA ALA A 213 3.24 11.95 -16.74
C ALA A 213 3.03 13.34 -17.37
N GLU A 214 2.02 14.09 -16.90
CA GLU A 214 1.69 15.42 -17.42
C GLU A 214 2.68 16.50 -16.98
N GLN A 215 3.07 16.52 -15.72
CA GLN A 215 3.74 17.67 -15.11
C GLN A 215 4.94 17.34 -14.22
N GLY A 216 5.24 16.05 -14.04
CA GLY A 216 6.40 15.60 -13.28
C GLY A 216 7.73 15.83 -14.00
N ASN A 217 8.81 15.39 -13.35
CA ASN A 217 10.16 15.47 -13.92
C ASN A 217 10.20 14.76 -15.29
N PRO A 218 10.50 15.50 -16.40
CA PRO A 218 10.50 14.90 -17.74
C PRO A 218 11.47 13.73 -17.91
N ASN A 219 12.55 13.68 -17.12
CA ASN A 219 13.51 12.58 -17.16
C ASN A 219 12.95 11.26 -16.57
N SER A 220 11.81 11.33 -15.90
CA SER A 220 11.14 10.18 -15.26
C SER A 220 9.74 9.93 -15.85
N VAL A 221 9.46 10.47 -17.04
CA VAL A 221 8.13 10.30 -17.66
C VAL A 221 7.83 8.83 -17.97
N THR A 222 8.84 8.05 -18.35
CA THR A 222 8.72 6.60 -18.60
C THR A 222 8.38 5.82 -17.34
N ASP A 223 8.89 6.25 -16.17
CA ASP A 223 8.55 5.63 -14.89
C ASP A 223 7.07 5.81 -14.55
N ALA A 224 6.49 6.98 -14.87
CA ALA A 224 5.06 7.19 -14.74
C ALA A 224 4.26 6.25 -15.68
N GLY A 225 4.73 6.02 -16.91
CA GLY A 225 4.15 5.06 -17.85
C GLY A 225 4.20 3.63 -17.31
N VAL A 226 5.36 3.18 -16.81
CA VAL A 226 5.51 1.85 -16.19
C VAL A 226 4.60 1.73 -14.95
N GLY A 227 4.44 2.81 -14.18
CA GLY A 227 3.51 2.87 -13.06
C GLY A 227 2.05 2.63 -13.48
N ALA A 228 1.62 3.20 -14.62
CA ALA A 228 0.30 2.97 -15.19
C ALA A 228 0.10 1.51 -15.64
N LEU A 229 1.10 0.91 -16.31
CA LEU A 229 1.08 -0.50 -16.71
C LEU A 229 0.97 -1.43 -15.50
N ALA A 230 1.72 -1.15 -14.43
CA ALA A 230 1.68 -1.91 -13.19
C ALA A 230 0.30 -1.80 -12.50
N ALA A 231 -0.27 -0.60 -12.42
CA ALA A 231 -1.60 -0.36 -11.85
C ALA A 231 -2.69 -1.09 -12.65
N ARG A 232 -2.62 -1.06 -13.99
CA ARG A 232 -3.54 -1.81 -14.85
C ARG A 232 -3.43 -3.32 -14.60
N SER A 233 -2.22 -3.85 -14.59
CA SER A 233 -1.99 -5.27 -14.34
C SER A 233 -2.53 -5.71 -12.98
N ALA A 234 -2.38 -4.87 -11.95
CA ALA A 234 -2.96 -5.08 -10.63
C ALA A 234 -4.50 -5.15 -10.67
N VAL A 235 -5.15 -4.19 -11.36
CA VAL A 235 -6.61 -4.16 -11.49
C VAL A 235 -7.12 -5.40 -12.23
N LEU A 236 -6.51 -5.78 -13.35
CA LEU A 236 -6.93 -6.94 -14.14
C LEU A 236 -6.69 -8.24 -13.39
N GLY A 237 -5.54 -8.42 -12.76
CA GLY A 237 -5.23 -9.60 -11.96
C GLY A 237 -6.17 -9.76 -10.77
N ALA A 238 -6.43 -8.70 -10.01
CA ALA A 238 -7.38 -8.73 -8.89
C ALA A 238 -8.82 -9.00 -9.36
N CYS A 239 -9.22 -8.52 -10.55
CA CYS A 239 -10.53 -8.81 -11.13
C CYS A 239 -10.75 -10.32 -11.34
N LEU A 240 -9.73 -11.07 -11.76
CA LEU A 240 -9.81 -12.53 -11.89
C LEU A 240 -10.11 -13.18 -10.53
N ASN A 241 -9.50 -12.68 -9.46
CA ASN A 241 -9.73 -13.16 -8.10
C ASN A 241 -11.13 -12.80 -7.58
N VAL A 242 -11.64 -11.59 -7.87
CA VAL A 242 -13.04 -11.24 -7.56
C VAL A 242 -13.99 -12.23 -8.24
N LYS A 243 -13.79 -12.50 -9.53
CA LYS A 243 -14.70 -13.36 -10.32
C LYS A 243 -14.71 -14.82 -9.83
N ILE A 244 -13.52 -15.39 -9.55
CA ILE A 244 -13.44 -16.78 -9.11
C ILE A 244 -14.02 -16.94 -7.70
N ASN A 245 -13.78 -16.02 -6.79
CA ASN A 245 -14.30 -16.07 -5.44
C ASN A 245 -15.81 -15.83 -5.41
N ALA A 246 -16.32 -14.86 -6.17
CA ALA A 246 -17.75 -14.58 -6.29
C ALA A 246 -18.57 -15.77 -6.82
N ALA A 247 -17.95 -16.65 -7.61
CA ALA A 247 -18.61 -17.87 -8.08
C ALA A 247 -19.00 -18.81 -6.92
N GLY A 248 -18.29 -18.77 -5.78
CA GLY A 248 -18.57 -19.53 -4.56
C GLY A 248 -19.69 -18.95 -3.69
N LEU A 249 -20.19 -17.75 -3.97
CA LEU A 249 -21.25 -17.12 -3.19
C LEU A 249 -22.63 -17.70 -3.59
N LYS A 250 -23.43 -18.05 -2.58
CA LYS A 250 -24.82 -18.51 -2.79
C LYS A 250 -25.76 -17.35 -3.14
N ASP A 251 -25.54 -16.18 -2.52
CA ASP A 251 -26.26 -14.95 -2.86
C ASP A 251 -25.75 -14.40 -4.20
N ARG A 252 -26.52 -14.74 -5.26
CA ARG A 252 -26.17 -14.33 -6.62
C ARG A 252 -26.29 -12.82 -6.83
N ALA A 253 -27.19 -12.15 -6.13
CA ALA A 253 -27.34 -10.69 -6.24
C ALA A 253 -26.08 -9.97 -5.73
N VAL A 254 -25.54 -10.41 -4.60
CA VAL A 254 -24.27 -9.88 -4.06
C VAL A 254 -23.11 -10.23 -5.00
N ALA A 255 -23.05 -11.46 -5.50
CA ALA A 255 -21.99 -11.89 -6.42
C ALA A 255 -21.97 -11.03 -7.70
N ASP A 256 -23.15 -10.84 -8.30
CA ASP A 256 -23.30 -10.11 -9.57
C ASP A 256 -23.01 -8.62 -9.39
N ASP A 257 -23.34 -8.02 -8.22
CA ASP A 257 -22.98 -6.65 -7.90
C ASP A 257 -21.45 -6.48 -7.78
N LEU A 258 -20.76 -7.37 -7.05
CA LEU A 258 -19.30 -7.33 -6.90
C LEU A 258 -18.59 -7.50 -8.24
N ILE A 259 -19.05 -8.43 -9.09
CA ILE A 259 -18.52 -8.61 -10.44
C ILE A 259 -18.81 -7.39 -11.31
N GLY A 260 -19.99 -6.79 -11.19
CA GLY A 260 -20.36 -5.56 -11.89
C GLY A 260 -19.46 -4.38 -11.54
N GLN A 261 -19.15 -4.21 -10.24
CA GLN A 261 -18.19 -3.21 -9.77
C GLN A 261 -16.79 -3.47 -10.36
N ALA A 262 -16.32 -4.71 -10.29
CA ALA A 262 -15.01 -5.10 -10.83
C ALA A 262 -14.89 -4.81 -12.33
N ASN A 263 -15.91 -5.15 -13.12
CA ASN A 263 -15.90 -4.91 -14.56
C ASN A 263 -15.87 -3.41 -14.91
N ARG A 264 -16.56 -2.55 -14.15
CA ARG A 264 -16.49 -1.09 -14.32
C ARG A 264 -15.07 -0.56 -14.07
N ILE A 265 -14.45 -0.99 -12.97
CA ILE A 265 -13.07 -0.58 -12.63
C ILE A 265 -12.08 -1.02 -13.71
N VAL A 266 -12.26 -2.23 -14.30
CA VAL A 266 -11.42 -2.69 -15.43
C VAL A 266 -11.54 -1.75 -16.63
N ALA A 267 -12.77 -1.42 -17.05
CA ALA A 267 -12.99 -0.55 -18.20
C ALA A 267 -12.38 0.85 -17.99
N ASP A 268 -12.53 1.40 -16.79
CA ASP A 268 -11.97 2.69 -16.43
C ASP A 268 -10.43 2.65 -16.37
N ALA A 269 -9.84 1.56 -15.85
CA ALA A 269 -8.39 1.38 -15.79
C ALA A 269 -7.74 1.26 -17.17
N GLU A 270 -8.38 0.51 -18.09
CA GLU A 270 -7.91 0.39 -19.48
C GLU A 270 -7.95 1.71 -20.23
N LYS A 271 -8.96 2.55 -19.95
CA LYS A 271 -9.04 3.89 -20.51
C LYS A 271 -7.95 4.79 -19.94
N ALA A 272 -7.79 4.80 -18.62
CA ALA A 272 -6.79 5.63 -17.93
C ALA A 272 -5.36 5.27 -18.36
N GLU A 273 -5.05 3.98 -18.49
CA GLU A 273 -3.74 3.51 -18.99
C GLU A 273 -3.46 4.07 -20.40
N ARG A 274 -4.40 3.91 -21.34
CA ARG A 274 -4.21 4.40 -22.72
C ARG A 274 -3.94 5.90 -22.77
N GLU A 275 -4.72 6.70 -22.04
CA GLU A 275 -4.52 8.15 -21.95
C GLU A 275 -3.13 8.50 -21.42
N ILE A 276 -2.66 7.79 -20.39
CA ILE A 276 -1.34 8.05 -19.78
C ILE A 276 -0.22 7.65 -20.75
N LEU A 277 -0.34 6.50 -21.40
CA LEU A 277 0.67 6.06 -22.37
C LEU A 277 0.75 7.01 -23.58
N GLU A 278 -0.36 7.55 -24.08
CA GLU A 278 -0.37 8.59 -25.12
C GLU A 278 0.41 9.84 -24.68
N ILE A 279 0.22 10.27 -23.41
CA ILE A 279 0.98 11.40 -22.85
C ILE A 279 2.48 11.07 -22.80
N VAL A 280 2.83 9.88 -22.29
CA VAL A 280 4.22 9.42 -22.17
C VAL A 280 4.89 9.37 -23.55
N GLU A 281 4.25 8.71 -24.52
CA GLU A 281 4.77 8.59 -25.91
C GLU A 281 4.99 9.96 -26.55
N SER A 282 4.09 10.93 -26.31
CA SER A 282 4.23 12.29 -26.84
C SER A 282 5.45 13.05 -26.29
N LYS A 283 5.99 12.59 -25.15
CA LYS A 283 7.15 13.21 -24.45
C LYS A 283 8.46 12.45 -24.64
N ILE A 284 8.41 11.21 -25.10
CA ILE A 284 9.61 10.45 -25.49
C ILE A 284 10.09 11.02 -26.83
N LYS A 285 11.30 11.57 -26.85
CA LYS A 285 11.92 12.16 -28.03
C LYS A 285 12.94 11.20 -28.62
#